data_b3f9dac2e397146e64f010304c6d7657
#
_entry.id   b3f9dac2e397146e64f010304c6d7657
#
_cell.length_a   1.000
_cell.length_b   1.000
_cell.length_c   1.000
_cell.angle_alpha   90.00
_cell.angle_beta   90.00
_cell.angle_gamma   90.00
#
_symmetry.space_group_name_H-M   'P 1'
#
loop_
_entity.id
_entity.type
_entity.pdbx_description
1 polymer ?
#
loop_
_entity_poly.entity_id
_entity_poly.type
_entity_poly.pdbx_seq_one_letter_code
_entity_poly.pdbx_strand_id
1 'polypeptide(L)'
;MKTDSKSAAAPQCGLIFEFDDVALGARAIRYEILKGILGEQGIDFPEALFVRNCLASLPAVYLPGLLDSLQYTTATPEQVAKRLVGETTSRLMQKDATIRSDLVPWLDAALARSFNIVGVSILPSAESIAQHLEFDRWNARILVASPSDTSMQQTDLWLRAAKAAERNPKNCLAIVSCGESAKGALAAGMNVLTVPDAFTDFQDFGGANVVCDSLKDIVPNNLFRELAL
;
A
#
# COMPACT_ATOMS: atom_id res chain seq x y z
N MET A 1 24.84 22.56 41.89
CA MET A 1 24.45 22.59 40.48
C MET A 1 24.02 21.19 40.11
N LYS A 2 22.72 20.93 40.02
CA LYS A 2 22.20 19.67 39.47
C LYS A 2 22.06 19.88 37.98
N THR A 3 22.86 19.19 37.20
CA THR A 3 22.69 19.07 35.75
C THR A 3 21.55 18.13 35.49
N ASP A 4 20.36 18.66 35.23
CA ASP A 4 19.25 17.91 34.65
C ASP A 4 19.63 17.49 33.22
N SER A 5 20.20 16.29 33.09
CA SER A 5 20.28 15.62 31.80
C SER A 5 18.86 15.24 31.39
N LYS A 6 18.16 16.12 30.65
CA LYS A 6 17.00 15.70 29.88
C LYS A 6 17.47 14.62 28.93
N SER A 7 17.21 13.36 29.29
CA SER A 7 17.26 12.26 28.34
C SER A 7 16.34 12.67 27.18
N ALA A 8 16.91 12.97 26.02
CA ALA A 8 16.14 13.18 24.81
C ALA A 8 15.37 11.90 24.56
N ALA A 9 14.04 11.97 24.69
CA ALA A 9 13.19 10.84 24.33
C ALA A 9 13.56 10.40 22.91
N ALA A 10 13.77 9.10 22.73
CA ALA A 10 14.08 8.56 21.41
C ALA A 10 13.02 9.05 20.39
N PRO A 11 13.42 9.39 19.16
CA PRO A 11 12.48 9.90 18.18
C PRO A 11 11.33 8.89 18.01
N GLN A 12 10.11 9.38 18.18
CA GLN A 12 8.94 8.56 18.03
C GLN A 12 8.65 8.41 16.55
N CYS A 13 8.91 7.23 15.99
CA CYS A 13 8.85 6.95 14.57
C CYS A 13 7.61 6.14 14.17
N GLY A 14 7.29 6.14 12.87
CA GLY A 14 6.22 5.36 12.29
C GLY A 14 6.70 4.52 11.12
N LEU A 15 6.15 3.33 10.98
CA LEU A 15 6.23 2.51 9.79
C LEU A 15 4.87 2.55 9.10
N ILE A 16 4.82 3.03 7.87
CA ILE A 16 3.61 3.09 7.04
C ILE A 16 3.85 2.23 5.81
N PHE A 17 2.89 1.46 5.37
CA PHE A 17 3.06 0.62 4.18
C PHE A 17 1.75 0.47 3.41
N GLU A 18 1.84 0.21 2.10
CA GLU A 18 0.70 -0.20 1.30
C GLU A 18 0.22 -1.57 1.77
N PHE A 19 -0.96 -1.60 2.41
CA PHE A 19 -1.50 -2.86 2.93
C PHE A 19 -1.86 -3.84 1.81
N ASP A 20 -2.52 -3.34 0.76
CA ASP A 20 -3.01 -4.19 -0.32
C ASP A 20 -1.87 -4.78 -1.15
N ASP A 21 -0.93 -3.95 -1.58
CA ASP A 21 0.06 -4.34 -2.59
C ASP A 21 1.40 -4.75 -1.97
N VAL A 22 1.90 -4.03 -0.94
CA VAL A 22 3.15 -4.40 -0.28
C VAL A 22 2.95 -5.58 0.67
N ALA A 23 1.86 -5.62 1.46
CA ALA A 23 1.68 -6.71 2.40
C ALA A 23 1.03 -7.95 1.78
N LEU A 24 0.12 -7.79 0.82
CA LEU A 24 -0.75 -8.88 0.35
C LEU A 24 -0.55 -9.22 -1.14
N GLY A 25 0.17 -8.39 -1.91
CA GLY A 25 0.33 -8.60 -3.36
C GLY A 25 -1.00 -8.55 -4.13
N ALA A 26 -1.96 -7.76 -3.65
CA ALA A 26 -3.34 -7.75 -4.15
C ALA A 26 -3.47 -7.23 -5.58
N ARG A 27 -2.44 -6.54 -6.11
CA ARG A 27 -2.45 -6.03 -7.50
C ARG A 27 -2.60 -7.15 -8.52
N ALA A 28 -1.84 -8.23 -8.39
CA ALA A 28 -1.95 -9.40 -9.25
C ALA A 28 -3.35 -10.05 -9.17
N ILE A 29 -3.90 -10.14 -7.96
CA ILE A 29 -5.26 -10.66 -7.74
C ILE A 29 -6.29 -9.78 -8.47
N ARG A 30 -6.19 -8.46 -8.35
CA ARG A 30 -7.10 -7.52 -9.04
C ARG A 30 -6.99 -7.63 -10.55
N TYR A 31 -5.77 -7.77 -11.09
CA TYR A 31 -5.56 -7.99 -12.52
C TYR A 31 -6.27 -9.24 -13.01
N GLU A 32 -6.07 -10.38 -12.36
CA GLU A 32 -6.69 -11.65 -12.78
C GLU A 32 -8.23 -11.62 -12.69
N ILE A 33 -8.78 -10.98 -11.66
CA ILE A 33 -10.23 -10.82 -11.52
C ILE A 33 -10.78 -9.93 -12.65
N LEU A 34 -10.17 -8.78 -12.90
CA LEU A 34 -10.64 -7.85 -13.93
C LEU A 34 -10.53 -8.47 -15.32
N LYS A 35 -9.43 -9.19 -15.59
CA LYS A 35 -9.25 -9.98 -16.82
C LYS A 35 -10.34 -11.03 -16.98
N GLY A 36 -10.71 -11.72 -15.91
CA GLY A 36 -11.82 -12.69 -15.93
C GLY A 36 -13.16 -12.02 -16.24
N ILE A 37 -13.49 -10.92 -15.56
CA ILE A 37 -14.72 -10.15 -15.77
C ILE A 37 -14.86 -9.71 -17.25
N LEU A 38 -13.79 -9.16 -17.82
CA LEU A 38 -13.78 -8.69 -19.21
C LEU A 38 -13.79 -9.85 -20.21
N GLY A 39 -13.12 -10.96 -19.87
CA GLY A 39 -13.07 -12.18 -20.67
C GLY A 39 -14.44 -12.87 -20.81
N GLU A 40 -15.37 -12.68 -19.87
CA GLU A 40 -16.76 -13.17 -19.97
C GLU A 40 -17.50 -12.60 -21.20
N GLN A 41 -17.04 -11.48 -21.73
CA GLN A 41 -17.51 -10.88 -22.99
C GLN A 41 -16.58 -11.11 -24.19
N GLY A 42 -15.55 -11.93 -24.05
CA GLY A 42 -14.55 -12.13 -25.08
C GLY A 42 -13.59 -10.94 -25.25
N ILE A 43 -13.55 -10.01 -24.29
CA ILE A 43 -12.62 -8.90 -24.32
C ILE A 43 -11.27 -9.38 -23.82
N ASP A 44 -10.26 -9.30 -24.65
CA ASP A 44 -8.87 -9.54 -24.25
C ASP A 44 -8.35 -8.34 -23.41
N PHE A 45 -7.84 -8.64 -22.24
CA PHE A 45 -7.33 -7.63 -21.31
C PHE A 45 -5.89 -7.95 -20.92
N PRO A 46 -4.91 -7.57 -21.78
CA PRO A 46 -3.50 -7.80 -21.50
C PRO A 46 -3.01 -6.92 -20.35
N GLU A 47 -1.94 -7.36 -19.71
CA GLU A 47 -1.29 -6.68 -18.59
C GLU A 47 -0.96 -5.20 -18.90
N ALA A 48 -0.53 -4.91 -20.13
CA ALA A 48 -0.23 -3.53 -20.55
C ALA A 48 -1.43 -2.57 -20.42
N LEU A 49 -2.67 -3.05 -20.64
CA LEU A 49 -3.87 -2.24 -20.42
C LEU A 49 -4.15 -2.03 -18.92
N PHE A 50 -3.93 -3.05 -18.11
CA PHE A 50 -4.06 -2.94 -16.66
C PHE A 50 -3.04 -1.93 -16.10
N VAL A 51 -1.79 -2.08 -16.48
CA VAL A 51 -0.70 -1.18 -16.06
C VAL A 51 -1.01 0.27 -16.43
N ARG A 52 -1.47 0.51 -17.66
CA ARG A 52 -1.76 1.85 -18.16
C ARG A 52 -2.93 2.53 -17.44
N ASN A 53 -3.95 1.78 -17.02
CA ASN A 53 -5.21 2.35 -16.57
C ASN A 53 -5.50 2.17 -15.07
N CYS A 54 -4.94 1.13 -14.41
CA CYS A 54 -5.45 0.65 -13.13
C CYS A 54 -4.49 0.82 -11.95
N LEU A 55 -3.23 1.24 -12.17
CA LEU A 55 -2.23 1.26 -11.09
C LEU A 55 -2.39 2.42 -10.11
N ALA A 56 -2.67 3.62 -10.63
CA ALA A 56 -2.57 4.85 -9.85
C ALA A 56 -3.86 5.24 -9.13
N SER A 57 -5.01 4.75 -9.58
CA SER A 57 -6.33 5.24 -9.18
C SER A 57 -7.18 4.15 -8.53
N LEU A 58 -8.17 4.57 -7.75
CA LEU A 58 -9.15 3.65 -7.18
C LEU A 58 -10.07 3.10 -8.30
N PRO A 59 -10.62 1.87 -8.14
CA PRO A 59 -11.51 1.27 -9.14
C PRO A 59 -12.66 2.19 -9.58
N ALA A 60 -13.27 2.92 -8.67
CA ALA A 60 -14.35 3.86 -8.99
C ALA A 60 -13.91 5.01 -9.93
N VAL A 61 -12.61 5.31 -9.99
CA VAL A 61 -12.06 6.38 -10.81
C VAL A 61 -11.69 5.89 -12.20
N TYR A 62 -11.00 4.75 -12.31
CA TYR A 62 -10.51 4.29 -13.62
C TYR A 62 -11.51 3.44 -14.41
N LEU A 63 -12.41 2.71 -13.73
CA LEU A 63 -13.33 1.79 -14.42
C LEU A 63 -14.26 2.47 -15.43
N PRO A 64 -14.85 3.66 -15.16
CA PRO A 64 -15.71 4.31 -16.15
C PRO A 64 -15.02 4.51 -17.50
N GLY A 65 -13.84 5.12 -17.51
CA GLY A 65 -13.08 5.35 -18.76
C GLY A 65 -12.53 4.08 -19.39
N LEU A 66 -12.09 3.10 -18.58
CA LEU A 66 -11.62 1.83 -19.08
C LEU A 66 -12.73 1.05 -19.77
N LEU A 67 -13.89 0.87 -19.13
CA LEU A 67 -15.00 0.10 -19.66
C LEU A 67 -15.59 0.74 -20.92
N ASP A 68 -15.69 2.08 -20.94
CA ASP A 68 -16.09 2.82 -22.14
C ASP A 68 -15.13 2.58 -23.30
N SER A 69 -13.82 2.70 -23.07
CA SER A 69 -12.79 2.47 -24.10
C SER A 69 -12.80 1.05 -24.67
N LEU A 70 -13.21 0.07 -23.86
CA LEU A 70 -13.34 -1.34 -24.24
C LEU A 70 -14.72 -1.71 -24.78
N GLN A 71 -15.64 -0.76 -24.84
CA GLN A 71 -17.04 -0.96 -25.25
C GLN A 71 -17.74 -2.05 -24.41
N TYR A 72 -17.39 -2.14 -23.10
CA TYR A 72 -17.97 -3.09 -22.18
C TYR A 72 -19.37 -2.63 -21.75
N THR A 73 -20.39 -3.46 -21.98
CA THR A 73 -21.82 -3.08 -21.79
C THR A 73 -22.60 -4.00 -20.86
N THR A 74 -22.02 -5.10 -20.37
CA THR A 74 -22.74 -6.12 -19.58
C THR A 74 -23.10 -5.64 -18.17
N ALA A 75 -22.27 -4.75 -17.60
CA ALA A 75 -22.49 -4.22 -16.26
C ALA A 75 -22.01 -2.78 -16.17
N THR A 76 -22.58 -2.02 -15.23
CA THR A 76 -22.11 -0.63 -14.99
C THR A 76 -20.73 -0.63 -14.31
N PRO A 77 -19.98 0.49 -14.40
CA PRO A 77 -18.70 0.63 -13.70
C PRO A 77 -18.80 0.33 -12.20
N GLU A 78 -19.88 0.73 -11.54
CA GLU A 78 -20.12 0.49 -10.12
C GLU A 78 -20.32 -1.00 -9.82
N GLN A 79 -21.03 -1.73 -10.70
CA GLN A 79 -21.21 -3.16 -10.57
C GLN A 79 -19.89 -3.91 -10.74
N VAL A 80 -19.08 -3.50 -11.73
CA VAL A 80 -17.74 -4.07 -11.94
C VAL A 80 -16.82 -3.74 -10.76
N ALA A 81 -16.84 -2.51 -10.26
CA ALA A 81 -16.07 -2.12 -9.07
C ALA A 81 -16.45 -2.96 -7.85
N LYS A 82 -17.74 -3.13 -7.59
CA LYS A 82 -18.26 -3.94 -6.49
C LYS A 82 -17.83 -5.41 -6.61
N ARG A 83 -17.91 -5.97 -7.82
CA ARG A 83 -17.48 -7.35 -8.09
C ARG A 83 -15.96 -7.49 -7.88
N LEU A 84 -15.16 -6.58 -8.46
CA LEU A 84 -13.70 -6.57 -8.31
C LEU A 84 -13.27 -6.52 -6.84
N VAL A 85 -13.84 -5.59 -6.06
CA VAL A 85 -13.55 -5.47 -4.63
C VAL A 85 -14.01 -6.71 -3.86
N GLY A 86 -15.22 -7.21 -4.12
CA GLY A 86 -15.77 -8.38 -3.45
C GLY A 86 -14.96 -9.66 -3.71
N GLU A 87 -14.59 -9.93 -4.97
CA GLU A 87 -13.78 -11.09 -5.32
C GLU A 87 -12.33 -10.96 -4.80
N THR A 88 -11.75 -9.75 -4.84
CA THR A 88 -10.43 -9.49 -4.22
C THR A 88 -10.47 -9.79 -2.73
N THR A 89 -11.46 -9.26 -2.02
CA THR A 89 -11.68 -9.55 -0.59
C THR A 89 -11.81 -11.04 -0.34
N SER A 90 -12.64 -11.72 -1.14
CA SER A 90 -12.87 -13.15 -0.97
C SER A 90 -11.60 -13.98 -1.14
N ARG A 91 -10.72 -13.62 -2.08
CA ARG A 91 -9.41 -14.29 -2.24
C ARG A 91 -8.47 -14.01 -1.08
N LEU A 92 -8.43 -12.77 -0.58
CA LEU A 92 -7.60 -12.38 0.56
C LEU A 92 -8.10 -12.92 1.92
N MET A 93 -9.33 -13.41 1.97
CA MET A 93 -9.93 -14.06 3.14
C MET A 93 -9.85 -15.59 3.07
N GLN A 94 -9.22 -16.16 2.05
CA GLN A 94 -9.02 -17.61 1.96
C GLN A 94 -8.03 -18.08 3.04
N LYS A 95 -8.18 -19.35 3.42
CA LYS A 95 -7.39 -19.94 4.52
C LYS A 95 -5.87 -19.98 4.26
N ASP A 96 -5.47 -19.98 3.00
CA ASP A 96 -4.10 -20.00 2.52
C ASP A 96 -3.54 -18.59 2.20
N ALA A 97 -4.35 -17.55 2.37
CA ALA A 97 -3.88 -16.18 2.23
C ALA A 97 -2.83 -15.86 3.31
N THR A 98 -1.74 -15.27 2.90
CA THR A 98 -0.62 -14.96 3.79
C THR A 98 -0.07 -13.57 3.55
N ILE A 99 0.53 -13.01 4.59
CA ILE A 99 1.34 -11.80 4.47
C ILE A 99 2.63 -12.15 3.75
N ARG A 100 3.10 -11.26 2.88
CA ARG A 100 4.42 -11.41 2.26
C ARG A 100 5.51 -11.64 3.31
N SER A 101 6.21 -12.73 3.17
CA SER A 101 7.20 -13.18 4.16
C SER A 101 8.39 -12.22 4.33
N ASP A 102 8.68 -11.39 3.31
CA ASP A 102 9.75 -10.40 3.33
C ASP A 102 9.35 -9.08 4.05
N LEU A 103 8.05 -8.85 4.27
CA LEU A 103 7.58 -7.73 5.09
C LEU A 103 7.62 -8.04 6.60
N VAL A 104 7.45 -9.29 7.00
CA VAL A 104 7.39 -9.69 8.42
C VAL A 104 8.60 -9.17 9.23
N PRO A 105 9.86 -9.32 8.79
CA PRO A 105 11.01 -8.77 9.52
C PRO A 105 10.96 -7.24 9.73
N TRP A 106 10.31 -6.50 8.83
CA TRP A 106 10.13 -5.05 8.96
C TRP A 106 9.12 -4.68 10.02
N LEU A 107 8.00 -5.43 10.09
CA LEU A 107 6.98 -5.28 11.12
C LEU A 107 7.54 -5.63 12.51
N ASP A 108 8.29 -6.74 12.60
CA ASP A 108 8.94 -7.16 13.84
C ASP A 108 9.98 -6.15 14.34
N ALA A 109 10.83 -5.65 13.43
CA ALA A 109 11.84 -4.63 13.77
C ALA A 109 11.21 -3.30 14.18
N ALA A 110 10.12 -2.88 13.52
CA ALA A 110 9.38 -1.68 13.88
C ALA A 110 8.72 -1.82 15.26
N LEU A 111 8.08 -2.95 15.54
CA LEU A 111 7.47 -3.25 16.84
C LEU A 111 8.53 -3.24 17.95
N ALA A 112 9.67 -3.90 17.74
CA ALA A 112 10.77 -3.96 18.71
C ALA A 112 11.35 -2.57 19.05
N ARG A 113 11.21 -1.60 18.14
CA ARG A 113 11.62 -0.20 18.32
C ARG A 113 10.49 0.72 18.79
N SER A 114 9.32 0.15 19.10
CA SER A 114 8.11 0.91 19.49
C SER A 114 7.64 1.91 18.43
N PHE A 115 7.83 1.60 17.15
CA PHE A 115 7.23 2.36 16.06
C PHE A 115 5.72 2.14 16.05
N ASN A 116 4.96 3.18 15.70
CA ASN A 116 3.56 2.99 15.36
C ASN A 116 3.45 2.51 13.91
N ILE A 117 2.67 1.46 13.69
CA ILE A 117 2.58 0.77 12.40
C ILE A 117 1.20 1.04 11.79
N VAL A 118 1.18 1.48 10.52
CA VAL A 118 -0.05 1.78 9.80
C VAL A 118 -0.01 1.18 8.40
N GLY A 119 -0.98 0.33 8.07
CA GLY A 119 -1.24 -0.12 6.71
C GLY A 119 -2.22 0.83 6.03
N VAL A 120 -1.93 1.26 4.79
CA VAL A 120 -2.81 2.08 3.95
C VAL A 120 -3.45 1.19 2.91
N SER A 121 -4.77 1.22 2.80
CA SER A 121 -5.55 0.35 1.92
C SER A 121 -6.59 1.10 1.11
N ILE A 122 -6.84 0.64 -0.11
CA ILE A 122 -7.99 1.06 -0.94
C ILE A 122 -9.19 0.11 -0.80
N LEU A 123 -9.04 -1.01 -0.08
CA LEU A 123 -10.10 -2.00 0.10
C LEU A 123 -10.96 -1.64 1.32
N PRO A 124 -12.28 -1.47 1.17
CA PRO A 124 -13.17 -1.20 2.31
C PRO A 124 -13.16 -2.29 3.38
N SER A 125 -12.80 -3.52 3.01
CA SER A 125 -12.71 -4.69 3.88
C SER A 125 -11.33 -4.88 4.55
N ALA A 126 -10.41 -3.93 4.41
CA ALA A 126 -9.03 -4.08 4.84
C ALA A 126 -8.87 -4.36 6.34
N GLU A 127 -9.72 -3.78 7.19
CA GLU A 127 -9.71 -4.08 8.63
C GLU A 127 -10.06 -5.54 8.91
N SER A 128 -11.07 -6.09 8.23
CA SER A 128 -11.45 -7.50 8.37
C SER A 128 -10.37 -8.44 7.84
N ILE A 129 -9.70 -8.06 6.74
CA ILE A 129 -8.57 -8.82 6.20
C ILE A 129 -7.38 -8.79 7.17
N ALA A 130 -7.08 -7.62 7.75
CA ALA A 130 -6.01 -7.48 8.73
C ALA A 130 -6.25 -8.32 9.98
N GLN A 131 -7.49 -8.36 10.47
CA GLN A 131 -7.89 -9.22 11.58
C GLN A 131 -7.75 -10.72 11.22
N HIS A 132 -8.20 -11.12 10.03
CA HIS A 132 -8.07 -12.50 9.55
C HIS A 132 -6.60 -12.95 9.46
N LEU A 133 -5.71 -12.04 9.08
CA LEU A 133 -4.26 -12.30 8.93
C LEU A 133 -3.45 -11.94 10.19
N GLU A 134 -4.11 -11.71 11.33
CA GLU A 134 -3.51 -11.47 12.65
C GLU A 134 -2.52 -10.29 12.68
N PHE A 135 -2.83 -9.18 11.98
CA PHE A 135 -2.01 -7.95 12.00
C PHE A 135 -2.00 -7.27 13.37
N ASP A 136 -2.94 -7.58 14.25
CA ASP A 136 -3.00 -7.09 15.62
C ASP A 136 -1.76 -7.49 16.45
N ARG A 137 -1.08 -8.58 16.09
CA ARG A 137 0.20 -8.98 16.74
C ARG A 137 1.31 -7.93 16.64
N TRP A 138 1.23 -7.02 15.66
CA TRP A 138 2.14 -5.87 15.51
C TRP A 138 1.53 -4.55 15.98
N ASN A 139 0.36 -4.56 16.61
CA ASN A 139 -0.41 -3.36 16.93
C ASN A 139 -0.63 -2.46 15.70
N ALA A 140 -0.69 -3.05 14.51
CA ALA A 140 -0.85 -2.32 13.27
C ALA A 140 -2.28 -1.80 13.13
N ARG A 141 -2.41 -0.52 12.79
CA ARG A 141 -3.68 0.11 12.43
C ARG A 141 -3.85 0.07 10.91
N ILE A 142 -5.08 -0.02 10.43
CA ILE A 142 -5.39 0.08 9.02
C ILE A 142 -6.09 1.42 8.74
N LEU A 143 -5.56 2.17 7.80
CA LEU A 143 -6.19 3.37 7.26
C LEU A 143 -6.77 3.02 5.89
N VAL A 144 -8.09 3.02 5.79
CA VAL A 144 -8.78 2.84 4.52
C VAL A 144 -8.91 4.18 3.81
N ALA A 145 -8.62 4.21 2.51
CA ALA A 145 -8.87 5.37 1.67
C ALA A 145 -10.36 5.76 1.70
N SER A 146 -10.64 7.04 1.78
CA SER A 146 -12.00 7.57 1.80
C SER A 146 -12.59 7.64 0.38
N PRO A 147 -13.91 7.76 0.23
CA PRO A 147 -14.53 7.95 -1.08
C PRO A 147 -14.09 9.22 -1.83
N SER A 148 -13.51 10.19 -1.12
CA SER A 148 -12.94 11.40 -1.73
C SER A 148 -11.51 11.21 -2.24
N ASP A 149 -10.84 10.12 -1.87
CA ASP A 149 -9.52 9.78 -2.40
C ASP A 149 -9.68 9.25 -3.82
N THR A 150 -8.91 9.75 -4.75
CA THR A 150 -8.96 9.32 -6.16
C THR A 150 -7.77 8.46 -6.55
N SER A 151 -6.64 8.62 -5.85
CA SER A 151 -5.42 7.85 -6.11
C SER A 151 -4.49 7.78 -4.90
N MET A 152 -3.56 6.84 -4.93
CA MET A 152 -2.48 6.72 -3.95
C MET A 152 -1.42 7.84 -4.05
N GLN A 153 -1.46 8.66 -5.10
CA GLN A 153 -0.58 9.84 -5.27
C GLN A 153 -0.98 11.00 -4.35
N GLN A 154 -2.20 11.00 -3.82
CA GLN A 154 -2.68 12.11 -2.99
C GLN A 154 -1.88 12.25 -1.70
N THR A 155 -1.18 13.37 -1.56
CA THR A 155 -0.41 13.72 -0.36
C THR A 155 -1.24 13.66 0.92
N ASP A 156 -2.52 14.07 0.86
CA ASP A 156 -3.42 14.06 2.02
C ASP A 156 -3.63 12.65 2.59
N LEU A 157 -3.70 11.62 1.75
CA LEU A 157 -3.81 10.24 2.21
C LEU A 157 -2.61 9.85 3.09
N TRP A 158 -1.40 10.20 2.68
CA TRP A 158 -0.18 9.91 3.44
C TRP A 158 -0.04 10.79 4.69
N LEU A 159 -0.50 12.04 4.65
CA LEU A 159 -0.58 12.89 5.85
C LEU A 159 -1.57 12.30 6.88
N ARG A 160 -2.71 11.78 6.42
CA ARG A 160 -3.66 11.06 7.29
C ARG A 160 -3.05 9.78 7.86
N ALA A 161 -2.24 9.07 7.08
CA ALA A 161 -1.52 7.88 7.56
C ALA A 161 -0.50 8.25 8.65
N ALA A 162 0.27 9.33 8.49
CA ALA A 162 1.17 9.83 9.55
C ALA A 162 0.40 10.25 10.80
N LYS A 163 -0.76 10.91 10.63
CA LYS A 163 -1.64 11.25 11.74
C LYS A 163 -2.20 10.00 12.44
N ALA A 164 -2.60 8.96 11.69
CA ALA A 164 -3.02 7.68 12.26
C ALA A 164 -1.87 6.98 13.00
N ALA A 165 -0.64 7.12 12.53
CA ALA A 165 0.55 6.71 13.25
C ALA A 165 0.88 7.61 14.46
N GLU A 166 0.20 8.74 14.63
CA GLU A 166 0.50 9.74 15.67
C GLU A 166 1.95 10.26 15.57
N ARG A 167 2.45 10.44 14.34
CA ARG A 167 3.85 10.82 14.08
C ARG A 167 3.93 11.98 13.08
N ASN A 168 5.05 12.70 13.18
CA ASN A 168 5.37 13.67 12.15
C ASN A 168 5.80 12.90 10.89
N PRO A 169 5.33 13.28 9.68
CA PRO A 169 5.71 12.59 8.44
C PRO A 169 7.20 12.37 8.27
N LYS A 170 8.04 13.35 8.61
CA LYS A 170 9.52 13.24 8.52
C LYS A 170 10.12 12.13 9.40
N ASN A 171 9.38 11.68 10.41
CA ASN A 171 9.78 10.58 11.29
C ASN A 171 9.07 9.26 10.88
N CYS A 172 8.49 9.20 9.69
CA CYS A 172 7.86 8.01 9.14
C CYS A 172 8.69 7.44 7.99
N LEU A 173 8.75 6.11 7.92
CA LEU A 173 9.16 5.38 6.73
C LEU A 173 7.90 4.85 6.05
N ALA A 174 7.70 5.19 4.79
CA ALA A 174 6.68 4.62 3.93
C ALA A 174 7.29 3.51 3.07
N ILE A 175 6.74 2.29 3.13
CA ILE A 175 7.09 1.19 2.22
C ILE A 175 5.99 1.10 1.18
N VAL A 176 6.35 1.31 -0.08
CA VAL A 176 5.43 1.42 -1.20
C VAL A 176 5.87 0.57 -2.39
N SER A 177 4.96 0.28 -3.30
CA SER A 177 5.22 -0.58 -4.46
C SER A 177 5.01 0.10 -5.81
N CYS A 178 4.57 1.36 -5.85
CA CYS A 178 4.39 2.08 -7.12
C CYS A 178 4.84 3.54 -7.03
N GLY A 179 5.14 4.13 -8.19
CA GLY A 179 5.67 5.49 -8.30
C GLY A 179 4.70 6.56 -7.81
N GLU A 180 3.40 6.35 -7.97
CA GLU A 180 2.36 7.27 -7.49
C GLU A 180 2.33 7.33 -5.96
N SER A 181 2.37 6.17 -5.31
CA SER A 181 2.47 6.10 -3.84
C SER A 181 3.76 6.72 -3.33
N ALA A 182 4.88 6.46 -4.03
CA ALA A 182 6.16 7.06 -3.70
C ALA A 182 6.09 8.60 -3.76
N LYS A 183 5.53 9.16 -4.84
CA LYS A 183 5.34 10.62 -4.99
C LYS A 183 4.45 11.19 -3.91
N GLY A 184 3.35 10.51 -3.57
CA GLY A 184 2.43 10.92 -2.52
C GLY A 184 3.10 10.98 -1.14
N ALA A 185 3.82 9.92 -0.77
CA ALA A 185 4.54 9.82 0.51
C ALA A 185 5.70 10.83 0.59
N LEU A 186 6.48 11.02 -0.49
CA LEU A 186 7.53 12.03 -0.58
C LEU A 186 6.96 13.45 -0.42
N ALA A 187 5.86 13.75 -1.12
CA ALA A 187 5.21 15.05 -1.02
C ALA A 187 4.64 15.32 0.38
N ALA A 188 4.29 14.27 1.13
CA ALA A 188 3.93 14.37 2.55
C ALA A 188 5.14 14.58 3.47
N GLY A 189 6.37 14.51 2.95
CA GLY A 189 7.61 14.68 3.70
C GLY A 189 8.07 13.43 4.46
N MET A 190 7.69 12.24 4.00
CA MET A 190 8.13 10.97 4.57
C MET A 190 9.45 10.49 3.95
N ASN A 191 10.17 9.63 4.67
CA ASN A 191 11.17 8.76 4.05
C ASN A 191 10.45 7.65 3.27
N VAL A 192 10.99 7.26 2.11
CA VAL A 192 10.34 6.31 1.22
C VAL A 192 11.29 5.18 0.84
N LEU A 193 10.84 3.95 1.08
CA LEU A 193 11.41 2.73 0.55
C LEU A 193 10.44 2.16 -0.47
N THR A 194 10.89 1.95 -1.70
CA THR A 194 10.09 1.31 -2.74
C THR A 194 10.53 -0.12 -2.98
N VAL A 195 9.53 -1.00 -3.09
CA VAL A 195 9.69 -2.40 -3.46
C VAL A 195 8.69 -2.70 -4.59
N PRO A 196 9.06 -2.39 -5.85
CA PRO A 196 8.19 -2.61 -7.00
C PRO A 196 7.81 -4.08 -7.15
N ASP A 197 6.69 -4.34 -7.81
CA ASP A 197 6.31 -5.66 -8.29
C ASP A 197 6.37 -5.71 -9.83
N ALA A 198 6.04 -6.86 -10.43
CA ALA A 198 6.09 -7.06 -11.88
C ALA A 198 5.24 -6.06 -12.68
N PHE A 199 4.26 -5.41 -12.06
CA PHE A 199 3.42 -4.39 -12.72
C PHE A 199 3.99 -2.98 -12.60
N THR A 200 5.04 -2.76 -11.82
CA THR A 200 5.51 -1.41 -11.45
C THR A 200 7.02 -1.23 -11.57
N ASP A 201 7.78 -2.29 -11.84
CA ASP A 201 9.25 -2.29 -11.91
C ASP A 201 9.84 -1.35 -12.98
N PHE A 202 9.05 -1.01 -14.01
CA PHE A 202 9.43 -0.06 -15.07
C PHE A 202 9.18 1.41 -14.67
N GLN A 203 8.56 1.69 -13.52
CA GLN A 203 8.21 3.06 -13.12
C GLN A 203 9.43 3.84 -12.60
N ASP A 204 9.32 5.18 -12.65
CA ASP A 204 10.29 6.07 -12.05
C ASP A 204 9.98 6.27 -10.55
N PHE A 205 10.97 5.95 -9.72
CA PHE A 205 10.94 6.11 -8.27
C PHE A 205 11.86 7.24 -7.80
N GLY A 206 12.15 8.21 -8.67
CA GLY A 206 13.02 9.34 -8.36
C GLY A 206 12.58 10.07 -7.08
N GLY A 207 13.56 10.29 -6.19
CA GLY A 207 13.36 10.91 -4.87
C GLY A 207 13.12 9.92 -3.72
N ALA A 208 12.83 8.64 -3.98
CA ALA A 208 12.80 7.63 -2.93
C ALA A 208 14.19 7.49 -2.25
N ASN A 209 14.21 7.29 -0.94
CA ASN A 209 15.46 7.08 -0.21
C ASN A 209 16.14 5.76 -0.62
N VAL A 210 15.33 4.74 -0.88
CA VAL A 210 15.80 3.43 -1.31
C VAL A 210 14.81 2.82 -2.30
N VAL A 211 15.35 2.15 -3.32
CA VAL A 211 14.61 1.27 -4.24
C VAL A 211 15.26 -0.09 -4.17
N CYS A 212 14.50 -1.15 -3.96
CA CYS A 212 15.00 -2.53 -3.91
C CYS A 212 14.06 -3.51 -4.61
N ASP A 213 14.61 -4.59 -5.14
CA ASP A 213 13.82 -5.63 -5.79
C ASP A 213 13.05 -6.50 -4.78
N SER A 214 13.57 -6.61 -3.56
CA SER A 214 12.95 -7.35 -2.47
C SER A 214 13.27 -6.69 -1.12
N LEU A 215 12.31 -6.72 -0.20
CA LEU A 215 12.54 -6.27 1.17
C LEU A 215 13.60 -7.11 1.92
N LYS A 216 13.92 -8.32 1.42
CA LYS A 216 15.01 -9.16 1.95
C LYS A 216 16.39 -8.60 1.70
N ASP A 217 16.55 -7.73 0.70
CA ASP A 217 17.84 -7.16 0.32
C ASP A 217 18.33 -6.11 1.33
N ILE A 218 17.45 -5.68 2.23
CA ILE A 218 17.72 -4.61 3.19
C ILE A 218 17.45 -5.10 4.61
N VAL A 219 18.40 -4.84 5.49
CA VAL A 219 18.24 -5.09 6.94
C VAL A 219 17.49 -3.90 7.55
N PRO A 220 16.26 -4.10 8.10
CA PRO A 220 15.42 -3.00 8.58
C PRO A 220 16.13 -2.07 9.58
N ASN A 221 16.79 -2.63 10.58
CA ASN A 221 17.48 -1.87 11.61
C ASN A 221 18.67 -1.02 11.09
N ASN A 222 19.26 -1.40 9.96
CA ASN A 222 20.31 -0.61 9.32
C ASN A 222 19.70 0.62 8.65
N LEU A 223 18.64 0.43 7.88
CA LEU A 223 17.94 1.53 7.22
C LEU A 223 17.32 2.50 8.24
N PHE A 224 16.70 2.00 9.30
CA PHE A 224 16.17 2.87 10.36
C PHE A 224 17.25 3.78 10.97
N ARG A 225 18.45 3.26 11.20
CA ARG A 225 19.59 4.06 11.70
C ARG A 225 20.10 5.07 10.67
N GLU A 226 20.20 4.66 9.41
CA GLU A 226 20.64 5.54 8.31
C GLU A 226 19.69 6.72 8.10
N LEU A 227 18.40 6.49 8.24
CA LEU A 227 17.35 7.52 8.11
C LEU A 227 17.10 8.28 9.42
N ALA A 228 17.86 8.01 10.47
CA ALA A 228 17.68 8.59 11.81
C ALA A 228 16.27 8.37 12.41
N LEU A 229 15.70 7.20 12.16
CA LEU A 229 14.39 6.73 12.64
C LEU A 229 14.55 5.83 13.88
#